data_41a8a945b398c745f0d13b59bd44f93c
#
_entry.id   41a8a945b398c745f0d13b59bd44f93c
#
_cell.length_a   1.000
_cell.length_b   1.000
_cell.length_c   1.000
_cell.angle_alpha   90.00
_cell.angle_beta   90.00
_cell.angle_gamma   90.00
#
_symmetry.space_group_name_H-M   'P 1'
#
loop_
_entity.id
_entity.type
_entity.pdbx_description
1 polymer ?
#
loop_
_entity_poly.entity_id
_entity_poly.type
_entity_poly.pdbx_seq_one_letter_code
_entity_poly.pdbx_strand_id
1 'polypeptide(L)'
;MSSCALTGHRELQRDFSEDLLEKQLEDLIENGTDTFYCGMAVGFDLVCAKILLRCKERYPLKLIACIPHPNQSERFSAYWKKEYDECVAKADERVIVSKEYTDGCMQKRNRYMVDHADFVFAYLFSETGGTAATVRYAKQKGKPIRYYGQPYMPFYN
;
A
#
# COMPACT_ATOMS: atom_id res chain seq x y z
N MET A 1 8.91 1.48 16.89
CA MET A 1 8.94 1.49 15.40
C MET A 1 7.93 0.52 14.88
N SER A 2 7.17 0.90 13.87
CA SER A 2 6.12 0.03 13.34
C SER A 2 6.14 -0.01 11.83
N SER A 3 5.47 -1.02 11.27
CA SER A 3 5.36 -1.22 9.85
C SER A 3 3.90 -1.29 9.42
N CYS A 4 3.63 -0.80 8.22
CA CYS A 4 2.30 -0.63 7.67
C CYS A 4 2.19 -1.31 6.32
N ALA A 5 1.12 -2.07 6.10
CA ALA A 5 0.76 -2.57 4.79
C ALA A 5 -0.29 -1.65 4.17
N LEU A 6 -0.04 -1.19 2.96
CA LEU A 6 -0.95 -0.30 2.24
C LEU A 6 -1.85 -1.11 1.33
N THR A 7 -3.14 -0.84 1.34
CA THR A 7 -4.08 -1.50 0.42
C THR A 7 -5.19 -0.53 0.04
N GLY A 8 -5.58 -0.53 -1.22
CA GLY A 8 -6.64 0.36 -1.68
C GLY A 8 -7.07 0.04 -3.09
N HIS A 9 -8.18 0.66 -3.48
CA HIS A 9 -8.78 0.42 -4.77
C HIS A 9 -7.98 1.07 -5.91
N ARG A 10 -8.10 0.49 -7.10
CA ARG A 10 -7.51 1.04 -8.31
C ARG A 10 -8.19 2.34 -8.73
N GLU A 11 -9.49 2.42 -8.52
CA GLU A 11 -10.26 3.61 -8.85
C GLU A 11 -10.25 4.56 -7.66
N LEU A 12 -9.94 5.82 -7.94
CA LEU A 12 -9.98 6.87 -6.94
C LEU A 12 -11.29 7.62 -7.12
N GLN A 13 -12.12 7.65 -6.08
CA GLN A 13 -13.39 8.33 -6.12
C GLN A 13 -13.20 9.83 -6.23
N ARG A 14 -14.26 10.54 -6.63
CA ARG A 14 -14.23 11.99 -6.85
C ARG A 14 -13.71 12.79 -5.66
N ASP A 15 -14.06 12.34 -4.46
CA ASP A 15 -13.69 13.02 -3.23
C ASP A 15 -12.34 12.59 -2.69
N PHE A 16 -11.62 11.73 -3.40
CA PHE A 16 -10.29 11.33 -2.98
C PHE A 16 -9.34 12.53 -3.02
N SER A 17 -8.61 12.75 -1.96
CA SER A 17 -7.68 13.87 -1.83
C SER A 17 -6.26 13.37 -1.58
N GLU A 18 -5.33 13.69 -2.50
CA GLU A 18 -3.93 13.39 -2.29
C GLU A 18 -3.37 14.16 -1.07
N ASP A 19 -3.84 15.39 -0.86
CA ASP A 19 -3.39 16.19 0.27
C ASP A 19 -3.78 15.55 1.59
N LEU A 20 -5.01 15.04 1.67
CA LEU A 20 -5.45 14.31 2.87
C LEU A 20 -4.63 13.04 3.06
N LEU A 21 -4.39 12.29 1.98
CA LEU A 21 -3.59 11.08 2.05
C LEU A 21 -2.18 11.39 2.54
N GLU A 22 -1.56 12.42 1.98
CA GLU A 22 -0.22 12.82 2.40
C GLU A 22 -0.18 13.15 3.89
N LYS A 23 -1.17 13.91 4.36
CA LYS A 23 -1.25 14.26 5.77
C LYS A 23 -1.39 13.03 6.65
N GLN A 24 -2.24 12.08 6.24
CA GLN A 24 -2.42 10.85 7.02
C GLN A 24 -1.17 9.99 7.04
N LEU A 25 -0.46 9.89 5.92
CA LEU A 25 0.81 9.15 5.88
C LEU A 25 1.87 9.84 6.74
N GLU A 26 1.95 11.17 6.69
CA GLU A 26 2.86 11.91 7.56
C GLU A 26 2.53 11.71 9.03
N ASP A 27 1.25 11.69 9.39
CA ASP A 27 0.83 11.42 10.77
C ASP A 27 1.30 10.03 11.22
N LEU A 28 1.19 9.02 10.36
CA LEU A 28 1.69 7.69 10.68
C LEU A 28 3.19 7.71 10.91
N ILE A 29 3.93 8.37 10.04
CA ILE A 29 5.39 8.48 10.15
C ILE A 29 5.78 9.18 11.45
N GLU A 30 5.13 10.30 11.74
CA GLU A 30 5.43 11.08 12.95
C GLU A 30 5.08 10.33 14.22
N ASN A 31 4.19 9.35 14.13
CA ASN A 31 3.81 8.51 15.27
C ASN A 31 4.54 7.17 15.29
N GLY A 32 5.61 7.02 14.52
CA GLY A 32 6.53 5.89 14.66
C GLY A 32 6.52 4.84 13.56
N THR A 33 5.72 5.04 12.50
CA THR A 33 5.75 4.09 11.37
C THR A 33 6.93 4.44 10.47
N ASP A 34 7.82 3.49 10.29
CA ASP A 34 9.04 3.71 9.51
C ASP A 34 9.22 2.73 8.36
N THR A 35 8.30 1.81 8.17
CA THR A 35 8.37 0.82 7.10
C THR A 35 6.99 0.66 6.46
N PHE A 36 6.94 0.78 5.13
CA PHE A 36 5.69 0.66 4.39
C PHE A 36 5.81 -0.41 3.32
N TYR A 37 4.90 -1.37 3.35
CA TYR A 37 4.77 -2.40 2.33
C TYR A 37 3.71 -1.95 1.32
N CYS A 38 4.09 -1.87 0.06
CA CYS A 38 3.23 -1.36 -1.00
C CYS A 38 3.17 -2.34 -2.17
N GLY A 39 1.96 -2.63 -2.64
CA GLY A 39 1.75 -3.57 -3.73
C GLY A 39 1.95 -3.00 -5.11
N MET A 40 2.18 -1.70 -5.23
CA MET A 40 2.48 -1.02 -6.50
C MET A 40 1.38 -1.17 -7.55
N ALA A 41 0.15 -1.40 -7.14
CA ALA A 41 -0.98 -1.46 -8.06
C ALA A 41 -1.40 -0.05 -8.50
N VAL A 42 -2.07 0.02 -9.63
CA VAL A 42 -2.66 1.27 -10.12
C VAL A 42 -3.56 1.88 -9.04
N GLY A 43 -3.59 3.20 -8.96
CA GLY A 43 -4.46 3.93 -8.06
C GLY A 43 -3.83 4.18 -6.71
N PHE A 44 -4.53 3.80 -5.65
CA PHE A 44 -4.13 4.13 -4.28
C PHE A 44 -2.67 3.76 -3.97
N ASP A 45 -2.27 2.54 -4.34
CA ASP A 45 -0.93 2.06 -4.01
C ASP A 45 0.16 2.96 -4.59
N LEU A 46 0.07 3.26 -5.89
CA LEU A 46 1.11 4.08 -6.53
C LEU A 46 1.07 5.53 -6.07
N VAL A 47 -0.12 6.06 -5.72
CA VAL A 47 -0.20 7.40 -5.13
C VAL A 47 0.50 7.41 -3.78
N CYS A 48 0.27 6.40 -2.94
CA CYS A 48 0.99 6.27 -1.66
C CYS A 48 2.50 6.19 -1.87
N ALA A 49 2.94 5.37 -2.82
CA ALA A 49 4.37 5.19 -3.07
C ALA A 49 5.03 6.51 -3.45
N LYS A 50 4.40 7.29 -4.33
CA LYS A 50 4.93 8.60 -4.72
C LYS A 50 5.04 9.53 -3.53
N ILE A 51 4.00 9.58 -2.71
CA ILE A 51 4.00 10.44 -1.52
C ILE A 51 5.12 10.02 -0.55
N LEU A 52 5.23 8.71 -0.30
CA LEU A 52 6.24 8.21 0.63
C LEU A 52 7.65 8.47 0.14
N LEU A 53 7.89 8.36 -1.16
CA LEU A 53 9.19 8.69 -1.73
C LEU A 53 9.54 10.18 -1.54
N ARG A 54 8.54 11.07 -1.61
CA ARG A 54 8.77 12.48 -1.26
C ARG A 54 9.06 12.65 0.23
N CYS A 55 8.32 11.92 1.07
CA CYS A 55 8.51 12.01 2.52
C CYS A 55 9.90 11.55 2.96
N LYS A 56 10.54 10.66 2.20
CA LYS A 56 11.91 10.22 2.53
C LYS A 56 12.92 11.34 2.56
N GLU A 57 12.64 12.46 1.91
CA GLU A 57 13.52 13.63 1.96
C GLU A 57 13.53 14.26 3.35
N ARG A 58 12.48 14.05 4.15
CA ARG A 58 12.30 14.66 5.46
C ARG A 58 12.27 13.67 6.60
N TYR A 59 11.99 12.41 6.33
CA TYR A 59 11.80 11.38 7.36
C TYR A 59 12.59 10.13 7.02
N PRO A 60 13.18 9.45 8.03
CA PRO A 60 13.79 8.14 7.80
C PRO A 60 12.69 7.08 7.70
N LEU A 61 12.48 6.57 6.50
CA LEU A 61 11.51 5.49 6.27
C LEU A 61 11.99 4.57 5.16
N LYS A 62 11.41 3.36 5.15
CA LYS A 62 11.64 2.37 4.09
C LYS A 62 10.35 2.13 3.33
N LEU A 63 10.45 2.11 2.01
CA LEU A 63 9.37 1.69 1.12
C LEU A 63 9.76 0.34 0.52
N ILE A 64 8.94 -0.68 0.77
CA ILE A 64 9.16 -2.03 0.28
C ILE A 64 8.11 -2.33 -0.80
N ALA A 65 8.57 -2.51 -2.03
CA ALA A 65 7.70 -2.86 -3.14
C ALA A 65 7.43 -4.36 -3.12
N CYS A 66 6.17 -4.74 -2.96
CA CYS A 66 5.75 -6.13 -2.93
C CYS A 66 5.05 -6.45 -4.25
N ILE A 67 5.75 -7.16 -5.11
CA ILE A 67 5.36 -7.37 -6.51
C ILE A 67 4.82 -8.78 -6.66
N PRO A 68 3.58 -8.93 -7.19
CA PRO A 68 2.99 -10.26 -7.30
C PRO A 68 3.69 -11.15 -8.32
N HIS A 69 4.13 -10.58 -9.45
CA HIS A 69 4.90 -11.26 -10.48
C HIS A 69 5.64 -10.22 -11.32
N PRO A 70 6.71 -10.61 -12.05
CA PRO A 70 7.59 -9.64 -12.72
C PRO A 70 6.91 -8.76 -13.77
N ASN A 71 5.81 -9.21 -14.35
CA ASN A 71 5.13 -8.48 -15.43
C ASN A 71 3.88 -7.73 -14.93
N GLN A 72 3.86 -7.35 -13.66
CA GLN A 72 2.70 -6.68 -13.05
C GLN A 72 2.21 -5.49 -13.85
N SER A 73 3.11 -4.67 -14.38
CA SER A 73 2.75 -3.42 -15.06
C SER A 73 2.47 -3.57 -16.55
N GLU A 74 2.50 -4.80 -17.08
CA GLU A 74 2.39 -5.04 -18.52
C GLU A 74 1.15 -4.41 -19.14
N ARG A 75 0.02 -4.44 -18.43
CA ARG A 75 -1.26 -3.91 -18.93
C ARG A 75 -1.63 -2.55 -18.37
N PHE A 76 -0.73 -1.89 -17.66
CA PHE A 76 -1.00 -0.56 -17.16
C PHE A 76 -1.02 0.43 -18.32
N SER A 77 -1.79 1.53 -18.17
CA SER A 77 -1.72 2.65 -19.12
C SER A 77 -0.31 3.24 -19.09
N ALA A 78 0.03 4.03 -20.12
CA ALA A 78 1.35 4.67 -20.18
C ALA A 78 1.65 5.50 -18.93
N TYR A 79 0.67 6.25 -18.44
CA TYR A 79 0.83 7.08 -17.25
C TYR A 79 1.20 6.22 -16.04
N TRP A 80 0.40 5.18 -15.76
CA TRP A 80 0.61 4.36 -14.57
C TRP A 80 1.86 3.48 -14.69
N LYS A 81 2.19 3.06 -15.91
CA LYS A 81 3.42 2.29 -16.12
C LYS A 81 4.64 3.12 -15.78
N LYS A 82 4.65 4.40 -16.19
CA LYS A 82 5.74 5.30 -15.85
C LYS A 82 5.86 5.48 -14.35
N GLU A 83 4.74 5.70 -13.67
CA GLU A 83 4.73 5.84 -12.21
C GLU A 83 5.22 4.59 -11.51
N TYR A 84 4.79 3.43 -12.00
CA TYR A 84 5.22 2.13 -11.49
C TYR A 84 6.73 1.98 -11.62
N ASP A 85 7.26 2.21 -12.81
CA ASP A 85 8.68 2.02 -13.08
C ASP A 85 9.54 2.92 -12.16
N GLU A 86 9.12 4.16 -11.99
CA GLU A 86 9.84 5.10 -11.11
C GLU A 86 9.78 4.68 -9.65
N CYS A 87 8.59 4.32 -9.17
CA CYS A 87 8.42 3.97 -7.77
C CYS A 87 9.15 2.66 -7.42
N VAL A 88 9.07 1.66 -8.29
CA VAL A 88 9.76 0.39 -8.07
C VAL A 88 11.28 0.60 -8.07
N ALA A 89 11.78 1.41 -9.00
CA ALA A 89 13.21 1.69 -9.07
C ALA A 89 13.73 2.40 -7.82
N LYS A 90 12.92 3.26 -7.22
CA LYS A 90 13.32 4.06 -6.05
C LYS A 90 12.98 3.40 -4.72
N ALA A 91 12.24 2.29 -4.71
CA ALA A 91 11.93 1.58 -3.48
C ALA A 91 13.22 1.08 -2.81
N ASP A 92 13.21 1.02 -1.49
CA ASP A 92 14.35 0.53 -0.73
C ASP A 92 14.57 -0.96 -0.91
N GLU A 93 13.48 -1.72 -1.01
CA GLU A 93 13.52 -3.17 -1.22
C GLU A 93 12.43 -3.56 -2.19
N ARG A 94 12.66 -4.66 -2.90
CA ARG A 94 11.70 -5.25 -3.82
C ARG A 94 11.55 -6.73 -3.51
N VAL A 95 10.31 -7.17 -3.28
CA VAL A 95 9.99 -8.56 -3.01
C VAL A 95 9.09 -9.04 -4.13
N ILE A 96 9.52 -10.04 -4.88
CA ILE A 96 8.72 -10.65 -5.95
C ILE A 96 8.17 -11.96 -5.41
N VAL A 97 6.85 -12.00 -5.23
CA VAL A 97 6.20 -13.11 -4.54
C VAL A 97 6.09 -14.37 -5.39
N SER A 98 5.91 -14.20 -6.71
CA SER A 98 5.82 -15.34 -7.64
C SER A 98 6.72 -15.07 -8.84
N LYS A 99 7.37 -16.13 -9.36
CA LYS A 99 8.30 -16.00 -10.49
C LYS A 99 7.60 -15.63 -11.78
N GLU A 100 6.33 -16.01 -11.91
CA GLU A 100 5.51 -15.72 -13.07
C GLU A 100 4.08 -15.55 -12.62
N TYR A 101 3.21 -15.06 -13.52
CA TYR A 101 1.81 -14.90 -13.20
C TYR A 101 1.18 -16.27 -12.91
N THR A 102 0.43 -16.35 -11.80
CA THR A 102 -0.38 -17.50 -11.46
C THR A 102 -1.69 -16.99 -10.88
N ASP A 103 -2.73 -17.81 -10.93
CA ASP A 103 -4.00 -17.47 -10.29
C ASP A 103 -3.75 -17.29 -8.79
N GLY A 104 -4.26 -16.19 -8.26
CA GLY A 104 -4.12 -15.89 -6.85
C GLY A 104 -2.81 -15.24 -6.45
N CYS A 105 -1.88 -14.95 -7.39
CA CYS A 105 -0.61 -14.32 -7.03
C CYS A 105 -0.80 -12.92 -6.41
N MET A 106 -1.84 -12.17 -6.81
CA MET A 106 -2.15 -10.87 -6.22
C MET A 106 -2.56 -11.02 -4.76
N GLN A 107 -3.38 -12.01 -4.46
CA GLN A 107 -3.79 -12.28 -3.09
C GLN A 107 -2.63 -12.79 -2.25
N LYS A 108 -1.78 -13.62 -2.82
CA LYS A 108 -0.57 -14.09 -2.16
C LYS A 108 0.32 -12.92 -1.77
N ARG A 109 0.50 -11.95 -2.67
CA ARG A 109 1.24 -10.73 -2.40
C ARG A 109 0.59 -9.93 -1.28
N ASN A 110 -0.75 -9.76 -1.32
CA ASN A 110 -1.46 -9.02 -0.29
C ASN A 110 -1.31 -9.67 1.08
N ARG A 111 -1.39 -10.99 1.15
CA ARG A 111 -1.18 -11.72 2.41
C ARG A 111 0.24 -11.57 2.93
N TYR A 112 1.21 -11.62 2.04
CA TYR A 112 2.60 -11.38 2.41
C TYR A 112 2.74 -10.04 3.12
N MET A 113 2.14 -8.98 2.55
CA MET A 113 2.23 -7.64 3.15
C MET A 113 1.58 -7.60 4.54
N VAL A 114 0.38 -8.15 4.66
CA VAL A 114 -0.33 -8.17 5.94
C VAL A 114 0.46 -8.96 6.99
N ASP A 115 0.99 -10.12 6.61
CA ASP A 115 1.73 -10.97 7.53
C ASP A 115 2.99 -10.30 8.07
N HIS A 116 3.64 -9.47 7.27
CA HIS A 116 4.89 -8.80 7.66
C HIS A 116 4.67 -7.46 8.34
N ALA A 117 3.49 -6.87 8.24
CA ALA A 117 3.22 -5.56 8.79
C ALA A 117 2.59 -5.64 10.18
N ASP A 118 2.77 -4.58 10.96
CA ASP A 118 2.13 -4.48 12.27
C ASP A 118 0.65 -4.07 12.14
N PHE A 119 0.31 -3.30 11.11
CA PHE A 119 -1.06 -2.85 10.88
C PHE A 119 -1.27 -2.56 9.40
N VAL A 120 -2.53 -2.31 9.03
CA VAL A 120 -2.93 -2.04 7.65
C VAL A 120 -3.51 -0.64 7.55
N PHE A 121 -3.16 0.10 6.50
CA PHE A 121 -3.80 1.36 6.13
C PHE A 121 -4.55 1.13 4.82
N ALA A 122 -5.86 1.33 4.83
CA ALA A 122 -6.73 0.92 3.73
C ALA A 122 -7.57 2.08 3.19
N TYR A 123 -7.65 2.15 1.87
CA TYR A 123 -8.64 2.97 1.16
C TYR A 123 -9.72 2.03 0.66
N LEU A 124 -10.80 1.92 1.42
CA LEU A 124 -11.85 0.93 1.20
C LEU A 124 -13.21 1.60 1.08
N PHE A 125 -13.87 1.47 -0.08
CA PHE A 125 -15.22 1.97 -0.28
C PHE A 125 -16.16 0.92 -0.89
N SER A 126 -15.71 -0.32 -1.02
CA SER A 126 -16.49 -1.41 -1.61
C SER A 126 -16.31 -2.68 -0.79
N GLU A 127 -17.37 -3.45 -0.66
CA GLU A 127 -17.35 -4.72 0.06
C GLU A 127 -16.75 -5.87 -0.73
N THR A 128 -16.45 -5.63 -2.02
CA THR A 128 -15.89 -6.66 -2.91
C THR A 128 -14.55 -6.22 -3.46
N GLY A 129 -13.82 -7.17 -4.02
CA GLY A 129 -12.52 -6.90 -4.66
C GLY A 129 -11.35 -7.18 -3.75
N GLY A 130 -10.16 -6.92 -4.27
CA GLY A 130 -8.91 -7.27 -3.60
C GLY A 130 -8.67 -6.54 -2.30
N THR A 131 -9.04 -5.25 -2.24
CA THR A 131 -8.86 -4.46 -1.02
C THR A 131 -9.75 -4.98 0.10
N ALA A 132 -11.02 -5.27 -0.21
CA ALA A 132 -11.93 -5.83 0.79
C ALA A 132 -11.42 -7.19 1.29
N ALA A 133 -10.92 -8.03 0.39
CA ALA A 133 -10.37 -9.33 0.77
C ALA A 133 -9.14 -9.17 1.67
N THR A 134 -8.27 -8.20 1.37
CA THR A 134 -7.09 -7.94 2.17
C THR A 134 -7.47 -7.45 3.58
N VAL A 135 -8.46 -6.58 3.67
CA VAL A 135 -8.95 -6.10 4.97
C VAL A 135 -9.53 -7.25 5.78
N ARG A 136 -10.33 -8.13 5.16
CA ARG A 136 -10.85 -9.31 5.86
C ARG A 136 -9.74 -10.22 6.37
N TYR A 137 -8.73 -10.45 5.55
CA TYR A 137 -7.58 -11.25 5.95
C TYR A 137 -6.86 -10.63 7.15
N ALA A 138 -6.64 -9.32 7.10
CA ALA A 138 -5.98 -8.60 8.20
C ALA A 138 -6.76 -8.75 9.51
N LYS A 139 -8.09 -8.64 9.45
CA LYS A 139 -8.94 -8.84 10.61
C LYS A 139 -8.81 -10.24 11.18
N GLN A 140 -8.78 -11.25 10.30
CA GLN A 140 -8.59 -12.64 10.73
C GLN A 140 -7.24 -12.84 11.44
N LYS A 141 -6.22 -12.08 11.03
CA LYS A 141 -4.89 -12.15 11.63
C LYS A 141 -4.74 -11.25 12.85
N GLY A 142 -5.79 -10.55 13.24
CA GLY A 142 -5.75 -9.67 14.40
C GLY A 142 -4.93 -8.40 14.19
N LYS A 143 -4.72 -8.00 12.94
CA LYS A 143 -3.96 -6.77 12.65
C LYS A 143 -4.88 -5.56 12.75
N PRO A 144 -4.47 -4.49 13.43
CA PRO A 144 -5.24 -3.25 13.44
C PRO A 144 -5.37 -2.67 12.04
N ILE A 145 -6.48 -1.99 11.76
CA ILE A 145 -6.72 -1.38 10.46
C ILE A 145 -7.05 0.08 10.65
N ARG A 146 -6.34 0.92 9.90
CA ARG A 146 -6.61 2.36 9.81
C ARG A 146 -7.14 2.62 8.42
N TYR A 147 -8.10 3.53 8.32
CA TYR A 147 -8.76 3.81 7.04
C TYR A 147 -8.47 5.22 6.57
N TYR A 148 -8.23 5.35 5.27
CA TYR A 148 -8.18 6.65 4.62
C TYR A 148 -9.48 7.41 4.92
N GLY A 149 -9.36 8.68 5.27
CA GLY A 149 -10.51 9.52 5.56
C GLY A 149 -10.93 9.54 7.01
N GLN A 150 -10.34 8.68 7.85
CA GLN A 150 -10.61 8.71 9.28
C GLN A 150 -9.57 9.54 10.01
N PRO A 151 -9.93 10.22 11.09
CA PRO A 151 -8.96 10.93 11.92
C PRO A 151 -7.95 9.94 12.51
N TYR A 152 -6.74 10.41 12.77
CA TYR A 152 -5.75 9.59 13.45
C TYR A 152 -6.25 9.21 14.83
N MET A 153 -6.14 7.96 15.17
CA MET A 153 -6.48 7.44 16.50
C MET A 153 -5.45 6.38 16.87
N PRO A 154 -5.08 6.29 18.16
CA PRO A 154 -4.23 5.21 18.61
C PRO A 154 -4.84 3.85 18.23
N PHE A 155 -4.01 2.83 18.09
CA PHE A 155 -4.46 1.53 17.62
C PHE A 155 -5.57 0.94 18.48
N TYR A 156 -6.73 0.84 17.89
CA TYR A 156 -7.83 0.05 18.41
C TYR A 156 -8.64 -0.43 17.22
N ASN A 157 -9.36 -1.47 17.37
CA ASN A 157 -10.23 -2.01 16.33
C ASN A 157 -11.65 -2.11 16.83
#